data_387ff165dbdb2cbdd1704e3db09357dc
#
_entry.id   387ff165dbdb2cbdd1704e3db09357dc
#
_cell.length_a   1.000
_cell.length_b   1.000
_cell.length_c   1.000
_cell.angle_alpha   90.00
_cell.angle_beta   90.00
_cell.angle_gamma   90.00
#
_symmetry.space_group_name_H-M   'P 1'
#
loop_
_entity.id
_entity.type
_entity.pdbx_description
1 polymer ?
#
loop_
_entity_poly.entity_id
_entity_poly.type
_entity_poly.pdbx_seq_one_letter_code
_entity_poly.pdbx_strand_id
1 'polypeptide(L)'
;MSDKAPSRRALIAGLAALPVAASAAITAPASARDSERRSKKRKAPRPKVQHVDVAVIGAGVFGAWTAWHLVRAGKSVRLFDAYGAGHARASSGGESRVFRMGYGADTLYSEMARESLPFWKALSDSASAPIFHQTGVLWFAPEGGAHSAASRAWLHANKIPHQAGDVRWLQQAYRQIQFYQGEAGLLESEAGALIAARGVQEVIADAGIEVERVVMPAPLLSKRTRRHSLPDGGTADHLVYACGPWLAELFPQQLMHKIVATRQEVYHFGAPQGDTRFAPPELPAWADFNNGRIIYGLPDLEGAGFKIAFDSHGPVIDPDTMERDLTPAGIAAARAYVARRFPGLANAPLIGGRVCQYENSSSGDYLIDRLPGEERVWLVGGGSGHGFKNGPAVGKRVAAHIANASLAIEPRFSFASKGTVAARAVF
;
A
#
# COMPACT_ATOMS: atom_id res chain seq x y z
N MET A 1 8.60 59.72 17.67
CA MET A 1 7.59 59.34 18.67
C MET A 1 7.36 57.84 18.47
N SER A 2 7.80 57.10 19.44
CA SER A 2 7.87 55.64 19.48
C SER A 2 6.56 55.10 20.04
N ASP A 3 5.95 54.11 19.37
CA ASP A 3 4.92 53.29 20.00
C ASP A 3 5.28 51.80 19.81
N LYS A 4 5.64 51.22 20.95
CA LYS A 4 5.95 49.79 21.10
C LYS A 4 4.66 49.01 21.32
N ALA A 5 4.42 47.96 20.56
CA ALA A 5 3.40 46.97 20.79
C ALA A 5 3.77 46.08 22.02
N PRO A 6 2.80 45.65 22.87
CA PRO A 6 3.08 44.90 24.07
C PRO A 6 3.31 43.42 23.79
N SER A 7 4.20 42.80 24.58
CA SER A 7 4.65 41.43 24.50
C SER A 7 3.61 40.42 25.05
N ARG A 8 3.60 39.20 24.49
CA ARG A 8 2.72 38.04 24.81
C ARG A 8 2.99 37.36 26.16
N ARG A 9 3.38 38.10 27.22
CA ARG A 9 3.72 37.50 28.53
C ARG A 9 2.84 37.91 29.73
N ALA A 10 1.63 38.39 29.49
CA ALA A 10 0.77 38.85 30.58
C ALA A 10 -0.67 38.37 30.46
N LEU A 11 -0.87 37.03 30.46
CA LEU A 11 -2.22 36.45 30.49
C LEU A 11 -2.25 35.04 31.10
N ILE A 12 -1.50 34.84 32.20
CA ILE A 12 -1.69 33.68 33.09
C ILE A 12 -1.44 34.16 34.54
N ALA A 13 -2.43 34.84 35.12
CA ALA A 13 -2.55 34.99 36.57
C ALA A 13 -3.98 35.44 36.88
N GLY A 14 -4.80 34.55 37.37
CA GLY A 14 -6.13 34.89 37.88
C GLY A 14 -7.14 33.77 37.81
N LEU A 15 -6.99 32.76 38.70
CA LEU A 15 -8.12 32.02 39.21
C LEU A 15 -7.78 31.61 40.67
N ALA A 16 -8.36 32.39 41.55
CA ALA A 16 -8.26 32.26 43.00
C ALA A 16 -9.15 31.16 43.56
N ALA A 17 -8.71 30.63 44.66
CA ALA A 17 -9.26 29.68 45.59
C ALA A 17 -10.75 29.85 45.96
N LEU A 18 -11.43 28.75 46.19
CA LEU A 18 -12.63 28.62 47.00
C LEU A 18 -12.43 27.58 48.10
N PRO A 19 -13.10 27.75 49.29
CA PRO A 19 -12.59 27.25 50.56
C PRO A 19 -13.12 25.84 50.95
N VAL A 20 -12.32 25.19 51.80
CA VAL A 20 -12.62 23.99 52.53
C VAL A 20 -13.65 24.30 53.65
N ALA A 21 -14.71 23.52 53.74
CA ALA A 21 -15.63 23.48 54.89
C ALA A 21 -15.66 22.08 55.53
N ALA A 22 -15.13 22.07 56.66
CA ALA A 22 -15.37 21.41 57.94
C ALA A 22 -16.05 20.03 58.03
N SER A 23 -15.36 19.21 58.77
CA SER A 23 -15.66 17.94 59.42
C SER A 23 -16.94 17.91 60.27
N ALA A 24 -17.63 16.78 60.21
CA ALA A 24 -18.46 16.30 61.35
C ALA A 24 -18.15 14.82 61.59
N ALA A 25 -17.57 14.54 62.74
CA ALA A 25 -17.37 13.22 63.30
C ALA A 25 -18.71 12.69 63.83
N ILE A 26 -19.06 11.45 63.51
CA ILE A 26 -20.04 10.69 64.27
C ILE A 26 -19.45 9.31 64.58
N THR A 27 -19.51 9.03 65.86
CA THR A 27 -19.02 7.89 66.67
C THR A 27 -19.59 6.55 66.25
N ALA A 28 -18.76 5.54 66.33
CA ALA A 28 -19.11 4.12 66.21
C ALA A 28 -19.84 3.58 67.44
N PRO A 29 -20.58 2.49 67.31
CA PRO A 29 -20.52 1.45 68.33
C PRO A 29 -19.98 0.12 67.78
N ALA A 30 -19.32 -0.59 68.66
CA ALA A 30 -18.63 -1.83 68.46
C ALA A 30 -19.55 -3.06 68.36
N SER A 31 -18.90 -4.12 67.84
CA SER A 31 -19.18 -5.54 68.02
C SER A 31 -20.25 -6.21 67.14
N ALA A 32 -19.81 -6.95 66.17
CA ALA A 32 -20.35 -8.29 65.93
C ALA A 32 -19.29 -9.16 65.20
N ARG A 33 -19.11 -10.27 65.75
CA ARG A 33 -18.17 -11.34 65.49
C ARG A 33 -18.08 -11.86 64.04
N ASP A 34 -16.87 -12.21 63.64
CA ASP A 34 -16.43 -13.31 62.79
C ASP A 34 -17.54 -14.10 62.07
N SER A 35 -17.51 -13.97 60.74
CA SER A 35 -17.71 -15.09 59.86
C SER A 35 -16.84 -14.91 58.60
N GLU A 36 -15.68 -15.53 58.63
CA GLU A 36 -14.86 -15.74 57.43
C GLU A 36 -15.68 -16.52 56.35
N ARG A 37 -16.45 -15.81 55.56
CA ARG A 37 -16.84 -16.29 54.25
C ARG A 37 -15.68 -16.03 53.29
N ARG A 38 -14.80 -17.00 53.13
CA ARG A 38 -13.94 -17.12 51.94
C ARG A 38 -14.80 -16.98 50.70
N SER A 39 -14.94 -15.77 50.18
CA SER A 39 -15.43 -15.53 48.85
C SER A 39 -14.43 -16.18 47.88
N LYS A 40 -14.76 -17.38 47.40
CA LYS A 40 -14.11 -17.96 46.24
C LYS A 40 -14.27 -16.94 45.14
N LYS A 41 -13.26 -16.13 44.89
CA LYS A 41 -13.18 -15.32 43.65
C LYS A 41 -13.39 -16.31 42.49
N ARG A 42 -14.57 -16.30 41.90
CA ARG A 42 -14.82 -16.96 40.62
C ARG A 42 -13.78 -16.39 39.65
N LYS A 43 -12.76 -17.18 39.30
CA LYS A 43 -11.89 -16.85 38.18
C LYS A 43 -12.81 -16.56 37.03
N ALA A 44 -12.71 -15.34 36.46
CA ALA A 44 -13.36 -15.05 35.19
C ALA A 44 -13.06 -16.20 34.22
N PRO A 45 -14.04 -16.67 33.43
CA PRO A 45 -13.79 -17.73 32.48
C PRO A 45 -12.61 -17.27 31.60
N ARG A 46 -11.56 -18.08 31.53
CA ARG A 46 -10.45 -17.83 30.60
C ARG A 46 -11.09 -17.70 29.23
N PRO A 47 -10.80 -16.65 28.44
CA PRO A 47 -11.31 -16.56 27.10
C PRO A 47 -10.97 -17.89 26.39
N LYS A 48 -11.96 -18.47 25.70
CA LYS A 48 -11.74 -19.69 24.95
C LYS A 48 -10.60 -19.41 23.97
N VAL A 49 -9.51 -20.16 24.07
CA VAL A 49 -8.37 -20.09 23.18
C VAL A 49 -8.92 -20.33 21.77
N GLN A 50 -8.95 -19.27 20.95
CA GLN A 50 -9.54 -19.36 19.62
C GLN A 50 -8.54 -20.00 18.68
N HIS A 51 -8.93 -21.07 18.03
CA HIS A 51 -8.21 -21.70 16.93
C HIS A 51 -8.76 -21.16 15.61
N VAL A 52 -7.88 -20.85 14.65
CA VAL A 52 -8.24 -20.47 13.29
C VAL A 52 -7.42 -21.26 12.26
N ASP A 53 -7.93 -21.37 11.03
CA ASP A 53 -7.21 -22.01 9.94
C ASP A 53 -5.96 -21.19 9.57
N VAL A 54 -6.10 -19.86 9.48
CA VAL A 54 -5.02 -18.99 9.01
C VAL A 54 -4.94 -17.71 9.84
N ALA A 55 -3.74 -17.35 10.26
CA ALA A 55 -3.42 -16.03 10.75
C ALA A 55 -2.62 -15.27 9.66
N VAL A 56 -3.13 -14.12 9.25
CA VAL A 56 -2.48 -13.23 8.29
C VAL A 56 -1.85 -12.07 9.05
N ILE A 57 -0.57 -11.81 8.84
CA ILE A 57 0.22 -10.78 9.49
C ILE A 57 0.59 -9.72 8.47
N GLY A 58 0.10 -8.48 8.69
CA GLY A 58 0.18 -7.35 7.76
C GLY A 58 -1.15 -7.11 7.05
N ALA A 59 -1.79 -5.96 7.35
CA ALA A 59 -3.04 -5.50 6.73
C ALA A 59 -2.79 -4.51 5.58
N GLY A 60 -1.68 -4.70 4.84
CA GLY A 60 -1.44 -4.06 3.55
C GLY A 60 -2.23 -4.76 2.44
N VAL A 61 -2.03 -4.31 1.18
CA VAL A 61 -2.81 -4.81 0.04
C VAL A 61 -2.69 -6.33 -0.16
N PHE A 62 -1.52 -6.93 0.04
CA PHE A 62 -1.33 -8.36 -0.12
C PHE A 62 -2.01 -9.15 1.00
N GLY A 63 -1.85 -8.72 2.25
CA GLY A 63 -2.49 -9.39 3.39
C GLY A 63 -4.01 -9.23 3.37
N ALA A 64 -4.53 -8.04 3.06
CA ALA A 64 -5.95 -7.78 2.96
C ALA A 64 -6.64 -8.69 1.92
N TRP A 65 -6.11 -8.73 0.68
CA TRP A 65 -6.66 -9.62 -0.35
C TRP A 65 -6.43 -11.10 -0.06
N THR A 66 -5.34 -11.47 0.61
CA THR A 66 -5.14 -12.86 1.07
C THR A 66 -6.22 -13.25 2.07
N ALA A 67 -6.45 -12.43 3.08
CA ALA A 67 -7.50 -12.66 4.07
C ALA A 67 -8.88 -12.73 3.42
N TRP A 68 -9.19 -11.82 2.48
CA TRP A 68 -10.43 -11.81 1.72
C TRP A 68 -10.68 -13.12 0.98
N HIS A 69 -9.70 -13.58 0.20
CA HIS A 69 -9.83 -14.84 -0.56
C HIS A 69 -9.96 -16.06 0.36
N LEU A 70 -9.25 -16.09 1.48
CA LEU A 70 -9.34 -17.17 2.45
C LEU A 70 -10.74 -17.25 3.09
N VAL A 71 -11.30 -16.12 3.50
CA VAL A 71 -12.67 -16.06 4.04
C VAL A 71 -13.70 -16.49 3.01
N ARG A 72 -13.58 -16.01 1.76
CA ARG A 72 -14.47 -16.45 0.66
C ARG A 72 -14.32 -17.94 0.32
N ALA A 73 -13.17 -18.54 0.64
CA ALA A 73 -12.95 -19.99 0.57
C ALA A 73 -13.43 -20.75 1.83
N GLY A 74 -14.13 -20.11 2.76
CA GLY A 74 -14.70 -20.71 3.97
C GLY A 74 -13.69 -20.96 5.09
N LYS A 75 -12.50 -20.34 5.05
CA LYS A 75 -11.50 -20.45 6.11
C LYS A 75 -11.79 -19.49 7.25
N SER A 76 -11.52 -19.92 8.47
CA SER A 76 -11.46 -19.04 9.62
C SER A 76 -10.14 -18.28 9.61
N VAL A 77 -10.22 -16.93 9.63
CA VAL A 77 -9.06 -16.05 9.45
C VAL A 77 -8.99 -15.01 10.58
N ARG A 78 -7.79 -14.80 11.09
CA ARG A 78 -7.46 -13.60 11.91
C ARG A 78 -6.45 -12.76 11.16
N LEU A 79 -6.64 -11.44 11.20
CA LEU A 79 -5.78 -10.49 10.52
C LEU A 79 -5.12 -9.56 11.54
N PHE A 80 -3.78 -9.56 11.56
CA PHE A 80 -2.97 -8.77 12.48
C PHE A 80 -2.21 -7.69 11.75
N ASP A 81 -2.10 -6.51 12.36
CA ASP A 81 -1.23 -5.44 11.88
C ASP A 81 -0.81 -4.55 13.06
N ALA A 82 0.43 -4.08 13.04
CA ALA A 82 0.95 -3.21 14.11
C ALA A 82 0.22 -1.87 14.19
N TYR A 83 -0.25 -1.34 13.06
CA TYR A 83 -0.79 0.03 12.93
C TYR A 83 -2.23 0.07 12.41
N GLY A 84 -2.71 -1.00 11.78
CA GLY A 84 -4.03 -1.12 11.19
C GLY A 84 -4.05 -1.06 9.66
N ALA A 85 -5.23 -1.17 9.06
CA ALA A 85 -5.44 -1.28 7.63
C ALA A 85 -4.98 -0.04 6.86
N GLY A 86 -4.13 -0.19 5.85
CA GLY A 86 -3.75 0.89 4.93
C GLY A 86 -3.19 2.14 5.62
N HIS A 87 -2.53 1.98 6.77
CA HIS A 87 -2.01 3.07 7.58
C HIS A 87 -0.93 3.90 6.87
N ALA A 88 -0.68 5.13 7.37
CA ALA A 88 0.22 6.09 6.72
C ALA A 88 1.67 5.61 6.55
N ARG A 89 2.15 4.68 7.38
CA ARG A 89 3.51 4.11 7.27
C ARG A 89 3.60 2.96 6.27
N ALA A 90 2.48 2.36 5.85
CA ALA A 90 2.47 1.25 4.91
C ALA A 90 2.75 1.71 3.48
N SER A 91 3.39 0.84 2.67
CA SER A 91 3.47 1.03 1.21
C SER A 91 2.09 1.11 0.55
N SER A 92 1.09 0.48 1.16
CA SER A 92 -0.32 0.52 0.74
C SER A 92 -1.10 1.73 1.27
N GLY A 93 -0.49 2.56 2.11
CA GLY A 93 -1.05 3.82 2.56
C GLY A 93 -1.00 4.88 1.46
N GLY A 94 -1.58 6.04 1.73
CA GLY A 94 -1.56 7.16 0.81
C GLY A 94 -2.76 7.23 -0.12
N GLU A 95 -2.68 8.14 -1.09
CA GLU A 95 -3.83 8.61 -1.84
C GLU A 95 -4.17 7.64 -2.98
N SER A 96 -3.27 7.49 -3.96
CA SER A 96 -3.61 6.83 -5.22
C SER A 96 -2.50 5.95 -5.78
N ARG A 97 -2.88 4.98 -6.65
CA ARG A 97 -1.98 4.10 -7.38
C ARG A 97 -2.45 3.96 -8.83
N VAL A 98 -1.51 3.88 -9.76
CA VAL A 98 -1.83 3.57 -11.15
C VAL A 98 -2.25 2.10 -11.26
N PHE A 99 -3.37 1.87 -11.91
CA PHE A 99 -3.80 0.54 -12.37
C PHE A 99 -3.57 0.44 -13.87
N ARG A 100 -2.67 -0.43 -14.30
CA ARG A 100 -2.30 -0.66 -15.69
C ARG A 100 -2.15 -2.15 -15.98
N MET A 101 -2.31 -2.55 -17.23
CA MET A 101 -2.15 -3.93 -17.69
C MET A 101 -0.93 -4.10 -18.63
N GLY A 102 -0.42 -3.02 -19.24
CA GLY A 102 0.77 -3.05 -20.08
C GLY A 102 2.05 -3.27 -19.27
N TYR A 103 2.75 -4.38 -19.53
CA TYR A 103 4.04 -4.74 -18.94
C TYR A 103 5.09 -5.13 -19.99
N GLY A 104 4.96 -4.60 -21.22
CA GLY A 104 5.87 -4.96 -22.31
C GLY A 104 5.80 -6.46 -22.61
N ALA A 105 6.97 -7.09 -22.66
CA ALA A 105 7.08 -8.53 -22.88
C ALA A 105 6.73 -9.39 -21.64
N ASP A 106 6.57 -8.79 -20.47
CA ASP A 106 6.27 -9.53 -19.23
C ASP A 106 4.76 -9.81 -19.10
N THR A 107 4.30 -10.82 -19.80
CA THR A 107 2.88 -11.19 -19.84
C THR A 107 2.35 -11.73 -18.52
N LEU A 108 3.20 -12.25 -17.61
CA LEU A 108 2.78 -12.74 -16.31
C LEU A 108 2.07 -11.64 -15.50
N TYR A 109 2.67 -10.44 -15.43
CA TYR A 109 2.08 -9.32 -14.71
C TYR A 109 0.92 -8.67 -15.46
N SER A 110 0.93 -8.71 -16.78
CA SER A 110 -0.23 -8.31 -17.60
C SER A 110 -1.46 -9.16 -17.28
N GLU A 111 -1.28 -10.50 -17.22
CA GLU A 111 -2.34 -11.43 -16.82
C GLU A 111 -2.80 -11.23 -15.38
N MET A 112 -1.88 -11.02 -14.43
CA MET A 112 -2.24 -10.74 -13.03
C MET A 112 -3.03 -9.45 -12.89
N ALA A 113 -2.68 -8.41 -13.64
CA ALA A 113 -3.44 -7.16 -13.62
C ALA A 113 -4.84 -7.36 -14.23
N ARG A 114 -4.93 -8.05 -15.39
CA ARG A 114 -6.20 -8.40 -16.01
C ARG A 114 -7.10 -9.21 -15.09
N GLU A 115 -6.53 -10.20 -14.38
CA GLU A 115 -7.23 -11.00 -13.36
C GLU A 115 -7.72 -10.15 -12.19
N SER A 116 -6.96 -9.13 -11.79
CA SER A 116 -7.25 -8.28 -10.64
C SER A 116 -8.33 -7.22 -10.91
N LEU A 117 -8.48 -6.76 -12.15
CA LEU A 117 -9.37 -5.65 -12.49
C LEU A 117 -10.83 -5.87 -12.07
N PRO A 118 -11.45 -7.04 -12.36
CA PRO A 118 -12.83 -7.29 -11.95
C PRO A 118 -13.07 -7.18 -10.45
N PHE A 119 -12.10 -7.61 -9.63
CA PHE A 119 -12.20 -7.53 -8.18
C PHE A 119 -12.17 -6.07 -7.70
N TRP A 120 -11.28 -5.24 -8.25
CA TRP A 120 -11.22 -3.83 -7.91
C TRP A 120 -12.46 -3.06 -8.37
N LYS A 121 -13.01 -3.39 -9.55
CA LYS A 121 -14.27 -2.80 -10.05
C LYS A 121 -15.44 -3.19 -9.13
N ALA A 122 -15.62 -4.48 -8.86
CA ALA A 122 -16.71 -4.95 -8.01
C ALA A 122 -16.65 -4.35 -6.59
N LEU A 123 -15.44 -4.27 -6.01
CA LEU A 123 -15.26 -3.62 -4.71
C LEU A 123 -15.60 -2.13 -4.77
N SER A 124 -15.20 -1.43 -5.84
CA SER A 124 -15.51 -0.02 -6.04
C SER A 124 -17.00 0.23 -6.21
N ASP A 125 -17.69 -0.65 -6.93
CA ASP A 125 -19.13 -0.54 -7.16
C ASP A 125 -19.95 -0.75 -5.87
N SER A 126 -19.44 -1.53 -4.91
CA SER A 126 -20.08 -1.80 -3.62
C SER A 126 -19.71 -0.80 -2.52
N ALA A 127 -18.63 -0.04 -2.69
CA ALA A 127 -18.14 0.90 -1.70
C ALA A 127 -18.97 2.19 -1.64
N SER A 128 -18.93 2.86 -0.48
CA SER A 128 -19.62 4.16 -0.29
C SER A 128 -18.99 5.31 -1.09
N ALA A 129 -17.74 5.16 -1.49
CA ALA A 129 -17.02 6.11 -2.34
C ALA A 129 -16.13 5.33 -3.32
N PRO A 130 -15.90 5.84 -4.54
CA PRO A 130 -15.13 5.13 -5.56
C PRO A 130 -13.74 4.74 -5.08
N ILE A 131 -13.33 3.51 -5.39
CA ILE A 131 -11.97 3.00 -5.16
C ILE A 131 -11.21 2.98 -6.47
N PHE A 132 -11.85 2.56 -7.56
CA PHE A 132 -11.30 2.54 -8.88
C PHE A 132 -11.89 3.66 -9.73
N HIS A 133 -11.03 4.52 -10.23
CA HIS A 133 -11.35 5.54 -11.23
C HIS A 133 -10.83 5.11 -12.58
N GLN A 134 -11.71 4.79 -13.51
CA GLN A 134 -11.33 4.40 -14.87
C GLN A 134 -10.96 5.65 -15.67
N THR A 135 -9.79 6.21 -15.39
CA THR A 135 -9.26 7.40 -16.07
C THR A 135 -8.56 7.07 -17.38
N GLY A 136 -8.32 5.79 -17.66
CA GLY A 136 -7.29 5.37 -18.59
C GLY A 136 -5.88 5.52 -18.05
N VAL A 137 -4.90 4.94 -18.74
CA VAL A 137 -3.46 5.17 -18.51
C VAL A 137 -2.79 5.48 -19.84
N LEU A 138 -2.26 6.69 -19.97
CA LEU A 138 -1.51 7.15 -21.12
C LEU A 138 -0.02 6.89 -20.92
N TRP A 139 0.55 6.05 -21.76
CA TRP A 139 1.98 5.85 -21.90
C TRP A 139 2.51 6.74 -23.01
N PHE A 140 3.61 7.42 -22.79
CA PHE A 140 4.34 8.08 -23.86
C PHE A 140 5.83 7.78 -23.73
N ALA A 141 6.40 7.40 -24.88
CA ALA A 141 7.73 6.82 -24.98
C ALA A 141 8.33 7.16 -26.34
N PRO A 142 9.61 6.90 -26.59
CA PRO A 142 10.17 6.96 -27.92
C PRO A 142 9.37 6.10 -28.90
N GLU A 143 9.12 6.63 -30.09
CA GLU A 143 8.46 5.91 -31.19
C GLU A 143 9.20 4.61 -31.50
N GLY A 144 8.47 3.50 -31.69
CA GLY A 144 9.07 2.19 -31.91
C GLY A 144 9.64 1.52 -30.66
N GLY A 145 9.47 2.11 -29.46
CA GLY A 145 9.96 1.53 -28.22
C GLY A 145 9.42 0.13 -27.94
N ALA A 146 10.31 -0.84 -27.68
CA ALA A 146 9.97 -2.26 -27.54
C ALA A 146 8.91 -2.53 -26.45
N HIS A 147 8.98 -1.83 -25.32
CA HIS A 147 8.01 -1.97 -24.22
C HIS A 147 6.59 -1.59 -24.68
N SER A 148 6.42 -0.43 -25.32
CA SER A 148 5.12 0.04 -25.81
C SER A 148 4.58 -0.84 -26.92
N ALA A 149 5.44 -1.31 -27.84
CA ALA A 149 5.05 -2.22 -28.90
C ALA A 149 4.56 -3.57 -28.37
N ALA A 150 5.29 -4.18 -27.43
CA ALA A 150 4.90 -5.44 -26.81
C ALA A 150 3.62 -5.30 -25.94
N SER A 151 3.50 -4.22 -25.17
CA SER A 151 2.27 -3.91 -24.42
C SER A 151 1.06 -3.79 -25.34
N ARG A 152 1.20 -3.03 -26.44
CA ARG A 152 0.14 -2.87 -27.44
C ARG A 152 -0.26 -4.20 -28.06
N ALA A 153 0.73 -5.03 -28.44
CA ALA A 153 0.48 -6.34 -29.03
C ALA A 153 -0.30 -7.25 -28.06
N TRP A 154 0.08 -7.25 -26.78
CA TRP A 154 -0.61 -8.03 -25.77
C TRP A 154 -2.06 -7.52 -25.54
N LEU A 155 -2.27 -6.21 -25.41
CA LEU A 155 -3.62 -5.62 -25.28
C LEU A 155 -4.50 -5.99 -26.47
N HIS A 156 -3.96 -5.90 -27.69
CA HIS A 156 -4.67 -6.28 -28.92
C HIS A 156 -5.06 -7.76 -28.92
N ALA A 157 -4.12 -8.65 -28.64
CA ALA A 157 -4.34 -10.10 -28.59
C ALA A 157 -5.41 -10.50 -27.56
N ASN A 158 -5.48 -9.78 -26.45
CA ASN A 158 -6.46 -10.00 -25.37
C ASN A 158 -7.76 -9.20 -25.53
N LYS A 159 -7.94 -8.48 -26.64
CA LYS A 159 -9.14 -7.68 -26.98
C LYS A 159 -9.44 -6.60 -25.92
N ILE A 160 -8.38 -6.06 -25.28
CA ILE A 160 -8.50 -4.97 -24.32
C ILE A 160 -8.52 -3.65 -25.08
N PRO A 161 -9.54 -2.78 -24.85
CA PRO A 161 -9.64 -1.49 -25.52
C PRO A 161 -8.42 -0.61 -25.28
N HIS A 162 -7.81 -0.15 -26.36
CA HIS A 162 -6.65 0.74 -26.32
C HIS A 162 -6.59 1.61 -27.58
N GLN A 163 -5.86 2.71 -27.47
CA GLN A 163 -5.55 3.60 -28.59
C GLN A 163 -4.04 3.81 -28.63
N ALA A 164 -3.51 4.01 -29.84
CA ALA A 164 -2.09 4.31 -30.00
C ALA A 164 -1.91 5.28 -31.17
N GLY A 165 -0.94 6.16 -31.07
CA GLY A 165 -0.66 7.15 -32.10
C GLY A 165 0.73 7.77 -31.96
N ASP A 166 1.09 8.54 -32.97
CA ASP A 166 2.32 9.32 -33.02
C ASP A 166 2.24 10.60 -32.17
N VAL A 167 3.26 11.43 -32.24
CA VAL A 167 3.32 12.71 -31.54
C VAL A 167 2.19 13.66 -31.93
N ARG A 168 1.69 13.61 -33.17
CA ARG A 168 0.59 14.48 -33.61
C ARG A 168 -0.71 14.09 -32.92
N TRP A 169 -0.99 12.77 -32.83
CA TRP A 169 -2.12 12.28 -32.08
C TRP A 169 -2.03 12.70 -30.59
N LEU A 170 -0.87 12.56 -29.96
CA LEU A 170 -0.65 12.97 -28.58
C LEU A 170 -0.93 14.47 -28.37
N GLN A 171 -0.39 15.33 -29.25
CA GLN A 171 -0.56 16.77 -29.19
C GLN A 171 -2.01 17.25 -29.43
N GLN A 172 -2.76 16.52 -30.24
CA GLN A 172 -4.18 16.79 -30.47
C GLN A 172 -5.05 16.38 -29.29
N ALA A 173 -4.79 15.20 -28.74
CA ALA A 173 -5.59 14.60 -27.67
C ALA A 173 -5.29 15.24 -26.27
N TYR A 174 -4.03 15.63 -26.01
CA TYR A 174 -3.60 16.06 -24.68
C TYR A 174 -2.81 17.35 -24.75
N ARG A 175 -3.48 18.46 -25.07
CA ARG A 175 -2.86 19.80 -25.26
C ARG A 175 -2.20 20.36 -24.02
N GLN A 176 -2.53 19.87 -22.84
CA GLN A 176 -1.94 20.25 -21.56
C GLN A 176 -0.57 19.60 -21.30
N ILE A 177 -0.17 18.63 -22.14
CA ILE A 177 1.12 17.94 -22.06
C ILE A 177 2.01 18.40 -23.22
N GLN A 178 3.25 18.77 -22.92
CA GLN A 178 4.25 19.09 -23.94
C GLN A 178 4.89 17.77 -24.46
N PHE A 179 4.61 17.41 -25.70
CA PHE A 179 5.24 16.28 -26.38
C PHE A 179 6.30 16.74 -27.36
N TYR A 180 7.29 15.86 -27.61
CA TYR A 180 8.42 16.14 -28.48
C TYR A 180 8.45 15.22 -29.68
N GLN A 181 9.11 15.64 -30.76
CA GLN A 181 9.28 14.82 -31.96
C GLN A 181 9.95 13.48 -31.63
N GLY A 182 9.46 12.40 -32.23
CA GLY A 182 9.91 11.03 -31.97
C GLY A 182 9.27 10.37 -30.75
N GLU A 183 8.27 11.01 -30.13
CA GLU A 183 7.43 10.36 -29.12
C GLU A 183 6.17 9.75 -29.74
N ALA A 184 5.73 8.64 -29.15
CA ALA A 184 4.46 7.99 -29.47
C ALA A 184 3.71 7.65 -28.18
N GLY A 185 2.40 7.50 -28.31
CA GLY A 185 1.50 7.21 -27.19
C GLY A 185 0.76 5.89 -27.30
N LEU A 186 0.46 5.32 -26.14
CA LEU A 186 -0.44 4.19 -25.97
C LEU A 186 -1.39 4.49 -24.80
N LEU A 187 -2.70 4.55 -25.05
CA LEU A 187 -3.73 4.71 -24.03
C LEU A 187 -4.39 3.36 -23.74
N GLU A 188 -4.29 2.89 -22.52
CA GLU A 188 -5.07 1.76 -21.98
C GLU A 188 -6.41 2.30 -21.47
N SER A 189 -7.50 2.13 -22.20
CA SER A 189 -8.79 2.77 -21.86
C SER A 189 -9.50 2.17 -20.65
N GLU A 190 -9.29 0.88 -20.37
CA GLU A 190 -9.87 0.20 -19.19
C GLU A 190 -9.03 0.30 -17.92
N ALA A 191 -7.83 0.83 -18.06
CA ALA A 191 -6.92 1.11 -16.94
C ALA A 191 -7.34 2.37 -16.17
N GLY A 192 -6.59 2.74 -15.14
CA GLY A 192 -6.93 3.95 -14.38
C GLY A 192 -6.17 4.08 -13.08
N ALA A 193 -6.85 4.52 -12.04
CA ALA A 193 -6.30 4.80 -10.73
C ALA A 193 -7.08 4.09 -9.61
N LEU A 194 -6.38 3.69 -8.56
CA LEU A 194 -6.94 3.13 -7.34
C LEU A 194 -6.70 4.09 -6.18
N ILE A 195 -7.70 4.32 -5.34
CA ILE A 195 -7.54 5.03 -4.07
C ILE A 195 -7.01 4.02 -3.03
N ALA A 196 -5.73 4.18 -2.65
CA ALA A 196 -4.98 3.10 -2.03
C ALA A 196 -5.43 2.75 -0.61
N ALA A 197 -5.40 3.70 0.32
CA ALA A 197 -5.76 3.44 1.71
C ALA A 197 -7.23 3.00 1.84
N ARG A 198 -8.15 3.70 1.15
CA ARG A 198 -9.57 3.34 1.08
C ARG A 198 -9.74 1.93 0.52
N GLY A 199 -9.08 1.59 -0.58
CA GLY A 199 -9.16 0.28 -1.20
C GLY A 199 -8.78 -0.86 -0.24
N VAL A 200 -7.71 -0.71 0.53
CA VAL A 200 -7.32 -1.71 1.53
C VAL A 200 -8.35 -1.83 2.66
N GLN A 201 -8.87 -0.71 3.15
CA GLN A 201 -9.89 -0.70 4.21
C GLN A 201 -11.18 -1.38 3.75
N GLU A 202 -11.63 -1.08 2.53
CA GLU A 202 -12.86 -1.67 1.97
C GLU A 202 -12.70 -3.18 1.68
N VAL A 203 -11.53 -3.65 1.23
CA VAL A 203 -11.26 -5.10 1.10
C VAL A 203 -11.48 -5.82 2.43
N ILE A 204 -10.99 -5.26 3.53
CA ILE A 204 -11.10 -5.83 4.87
C ILE A 204 -12.55 -5.78 5.36
N ALA A 205 -13.23 -4.64 5.13
CA ALA A 205 -14.63 -4.48 5.49
C ALA A 205 -15.54 -5.46 4.71
N ASP A 206 -15.34 -5.62 3.40
CA ASP A 206 -16.07 -6.58 2.56
C ASP A 206 -15.79 -8.05 2.94
N ALA A 207 -14.59 -8.33 3.46
CA ALA A 207 -14.27 -9.63 4.03
C ALA A 207 -14.98 -9.90 5.37
N GLY A 208 -15.51 -8.88 6.04
CA GLY A 208 -16.11 -8.98 7.37
C GLY A 208 -15.12 -9.33 8.46
N ILE A 209 -13.86 -8.88 8.33
CA ILE A 209 -12.77 -9.16 9.28
C ILE A 209 -12.37 -7.87 10.00
N GLU A 210 -12.04 -7.99 11.27
CA GLU A 210 -11.38 -6.92 12.04
C GLU A 210 -9.87 -7.07 12.01
N VAL A 211 -9.16 -5.93 11.98
CA VAL A 211 -7.71 -5.91 12.13
C VAL A 211 -7.34 -5.82 13.60
N GLU A 212 -6.69 -6.85 14.09
CA GLU A 212 -6.14 -6.87 15.44
C GLU A 212 -4.81 -6.11 15.48
N ARG A 213 -4.74 -5.04 16.28
CA ARG A 213 -3.53 -4.22 16.39
C ARG A 213 -2.54 -4.85 17.33
N VAL A 214 -1.63 -5.65 16.76
CA VAL A 214 -0.60 -6.38 17.49
C VAL A 214 0.67 -6.43 16.64
N VAL A 215 1.81 -6.16 17.26
CA VAL A 215 3.11 -6.44 16.66
C VAL A 215 3.37 -7.94 16.76
N MET A 216 3.25 -8.63 15.64
CA MET A 216 3.49 -10.07 15.57
C MET A 216 4.99 -10.33 15.38
N PRO A 217 5.63 -11.15 16.23
CA PRO A 217 7.00 -11.57 16.03
C PRO A 217 7.12 -12.57 14.86
N ALA A 218 8.34 -12.83 14.42
CA ALA A 218 8.62 -14.01 13.61
C ALA A 218 8.17 -15.28 14.37
N PRO A 219 7.73 -16.35 13.66
CA PRO A 219 7.24 -17.54 14.31
C PRO A 219 8.35 -18.23 15.10
N LEU A 220 8.00 -18.72 16.30
CA LEU A 220 8.88 -19.66 16.98
C LEU A 220 8.80 -20.98 16.21
N LEU A 221 9.89 -21.32 15.54
CA LEU A 221 10.01 -22.55 14.78
C LEU A 221 9.95 -23.75 15.75
N SER A 222 8.82 -24.44 15.78
CA SER A 222 8.63 -25.62 16.59
C SER A 222 8.39 -26.84 15.71
N LYS A 223 9.36 -27.75 15.66
CA LYS A 223 9.23 -29.01 14.94
C LYS A 223 8.14 -29.95 15.53
N ARG A 224 7.55 -29.60 16.67
CA ARG A 224 6.65 -30.48 17.43
C ARG A 224 5.16 -30.22 17.28
N THR A 225 4.75 -29.03 16.86
CA THR A 225 3.33 -28.70 16.78
C THR A 225 2.91 -28.40 15.35
N ARG A 226 1.80 -29.02 14.91
CA ARG A 226 1.15 -28.68 13.63
C ARG A 226 0.42 -27.33 13.69
N ARG A 227 0.51 -26.60 14.80
CA ARG A 227 -0.20 -25.35 15.08
C ARG A 227 0.75 -24.30 15.59
N HIS A 228 0.59 -23.09 15.11
CA HIS A 228 1.34 -21.92 15.52
C HIS A 228 0.60 -21.19 16.64
N SER A 229 1.31 -20.83 17.71
CA SER A 229 0.75 -20.04 18.82
C SER A 229 0.64 -18.57 18.43
N LEU A 230 -0.47 -17.94 18.81
CA LEU A 230 -0.73 -16.51 18.65
C LEU A 230 -0.49 -15.79 19.99
N PRO A 231 -0.24 -14.45 19.99
CA PRO A 231 0.13 -13.70 21.21
C PRO A 231 -0.88 -13.77 22.35
N ASP A 232 -2.16 -13.91 22.05
CA ASP A 232 -3.25 -14.02 23.03
C ASP A 232 -3.46 -15.46 23.55
N GLY A 233 -2.61 -16.40 23.15
CA GLY A 233 -2.75 -17.83 23.44
C GLY A 233 -3.62 -18.59 22.45
N GLY A 234 -4.19 -17.93 21.43
CA GLY A 234 -4.83 -18.57 20.30
C GLY A 234 -3.87 -19.40 19.46
N THR A 235 -4.40 -20.13 18.49
CA THR A 235 -3.57 -20.94 17.56
C THR A 235 -4.05 -20.82 16.13
N ALA A 236 -3.14 -21.00 15.16
CA ALA A 236 -3.45 -21.07 13.75
C ALA A 236 -2.78 -22.29 13.10
N ASP A 237 -3.40 -22.88 12.07
CA ASP A 237 -2.77 -23.94 11.29
C ASP A 237 -1.73 -23.39 10.31
N HIS A 238 -1.98 -22.20 9.73
CA HIS A 238 -1.07 -21.51 8.82
C HIS A 238 -0.80 -20.09 9.29
N LEU A 239 0.42 -19.60 9.05
CA LEU A 239 0.79 -18.18 9.15
C LEU A 239 1.12 -17.63 7.78
N VAL A 240 0.64 -16.41 7.48
CA VAL A 240 0.98 -15.67 6.26
C VAL A 240 1.56 -14.32 6.68
N TYR A 241 2.85 -14.12 6.44
CA TYR A 241 3.52 -12.86 6.68
C TYR A 241 3.51 -12.01 5.40
N ALA A 242 2.68 -10.95 5.40
CA ALA A 242 2.54 -9.98 4.32
C ALA A 242 2.91 -8.57 4.82
N CYS A 243 4.06 -8.48 5.51
CA CYS A 243 4.46 -7.32 6.29
C CYS A 243 5.13 -6.20 5.48
N GLY A 244 5.14 -6.32 4.13
CA GLY A 244 5.74 -5.30 3.28
C GLY A 244 7.19 -5.00 3.66
N PRO A 245 7.59 -3.73 3.76
CA PRO A 245 8.97 -3.34 4.02
C PRO A 245 9.60 -3.91 5.28
N TRP A 246 8.79 -4.35 6.27
CA TRP A 246 9.27 -4.99 7.50
C TRP A 246 9.56 -6.49 7.33
N LEU A 247 9.22 -7.09 6.18
CA LEU A 247 9.34 -8.54 6.00
C LEU A 247 10.78 -9.03 6.14
N ALA A 248 11.75 -8.29 5.59
CA ALA A 248 13.17 -8.65 5.70
C ALA A 248 13.72 -8.51 7.13
N GLU A 249 13.18 -7.58 7.92
CA GLU A 249 13.56 -7.41 9.33
C GLU A 249 13.02 -8.53 10.21
N LEU A 250 11.82 -9.03 9.90
CA LEU A 250 11.24 -10.17 10.61
C LEU A 250 11.95 -11.48 10.30
N PHE A 251 12.53 -11.61 9.09
CA PHE A 251 13.21 -12.82 8.63
C PHE A 251 14.63 -12.52 8.11
N PRO A 252 15.52 -11.93 8.93
CA PRO A 252 16.82 -11.45 8.46
C PRO A 252 17.73 -12.57 7.92
N GLN A 253 17.67 -13.76 8.51
CA GLN A 253 18.47 -14.90 8.05
C GLN A 253 18.09 -15.38 6.66
N GLN A 254 16.83 -15.24 6.27
CA GLN A 254 16.30 -15.72 5.01
C GLN A 254 16.24 -14.64 3.93
N LEU A 255 15.92 -13.41 4.31
CA LEU A 255 15.55 -12.35 3.38
C LEU A 255 16.53 -11.17 3.32
N MET A 256 17.50 -11.08 4.26
CA MET A 256 18.51 -10.03 4.19
C MET A 256 19.22 -10.08 2.83
N HIS A 257 19.33 -8.93 2.17
CA HIS A 257 19.89 -8.79 0.80
C HIS A 257 19.04 -9.40 -0.33
N LYS A 258 17.90 -10.05 -0.04
CA LYS A 258 16.98 -10.55 -1.07
C LYS A 258 15.79 -9.63 -1.28
N ILE A 259 15.36 -8.99 -0.20
CA ILE A 259 14.30 -7.96 -0.18
C ILE A 259 14.85 -6.76 0.58
N VAL A 260 14.75 -5.58 -0.04
CA VAL A 260 15.30 -4.35 0.51
C VAL A 260 14.23 -3.25 0.46
N ALA A 261 14.04 -2.57 1.59
CA ALA A 261 13.18 -1.39 1.64
C ALA A 261 13.93 -0.15 1.12
N THR A 262 13.29 0.60 0.21
CA THR A 262 13.84 1.86 -0.31
C THR A 262 12.85 3.01 -0.17
N ARG A 263 13.38 4.21 0.04
CA ARG A 263 12.62 5.44 0.17
C ARG A 263 12.15 5.94 -1.19
N GLN A 264 10.88 6.40 -1.26
CA GLN A 264 10.27 6.96 -2.46
C GLN A 264 9.53 8.25 -2.11
N GLU A 265 9.53 9.22 -3.01
CA GLU A 265 8.80 10.47 -2.84
C GLU A 265 7.71 10.63 -3.89
N VAL A 266 6.57 11.14 -3.48
CA VAL A 266 5.49 11.57 -4.38
C VAL A 266 5.10 13.01 -4.06
N TYR A 267 4.71 13.76 -5.09
CA TYR A 267 4.45 15.19 -5.03
C TYR A 267 3.09 15.49 -5.60
N HIS A 268 2.36 16.43 -4.98
CA HIS A 268 1.05 16.86 -5.44
C HIS A 268 1.08 18.39 -5.70
N PHE A 269 0.73 18.77 -6.92
CA PHE A 269 0.66 20.16 -7.35
C PHE A 269 -0.80 20.58 -7.51
N GLY A 270 -1.16 21.77 -7.01
CA GLY A 270 -2.48 22.35 -7.16
C GLY A 270 -2.66 22.93 -8.55
N ALA A 271 -3.62 22.43 -9.32
CA ALA A 271 -3.99 23.05 -10.59
C ALA A 271 -4.55 24.46 -10.37
N PRO A 272 -4.40 25.36 -11.36
CA PRO A 272 -5.06 26.67 -11.30
C PRO A 272 -6.56 26.52 -11.10
N GLN A 273 -7.15 27.44 -10.32
CA GLN A 273 -8.59 27.40 -10.02
C GLN A 273 -9.42 27.41 -11.31
N GLY A 274 -10.33 26.41 -11.45
CA GLY A 274 -11.19 26.25 -12.61
C GLY A 274 -10.54 25.59 -13.82
N ASP A 275 -9.26 25.24 -13.76
CA ASP A 275 -8.58 24.52 -14.84
C ASP A 275 -8.79 23.01 -14.71
N THR A 276 -9.79 22.49 -15.40
CA THR A 276 -10.15 21.05 -15.38
C THR A 276 -9.23 20.17 -16.22
N ARG A 277 -8.32 20.76 -17.02
CA ARG A 277 -7.43 19.98 -17.91
C ARG A 277 -6.51 19.02 -17.19
N PHE A 278 -6.32 19.17 -15.88
CA PHE A 278 -5.47 18.31 -15.04
C PHE A 278 -6.25 17.33 -14.16
N ALA A 279 -7.56 17.23 -14.39
CA ALA A 279 -8.48 16.31 -13.72
C ALA A 279 -9.11 15.33 -14.75
N PRO A 280 -9.72 14.22 -14.31
CA PRO A 280 -10.52 13.39 -15.20
C PRO A 280 -11.78 14.14 -15.68
N PRO A 281 -12.28 13.87 -16.89
CA PRO A 281 -11.76 12.92 -17.89
C PRO A 281 -10.65 13.49 -18.79
N GLU A 282 -10.28 14.76 -18.65
CA GLU A 282 -9.38 15.49 -19.56
C GLU A 282 -7.93 14.97 -19.48
N LEU A 283 -7.52 14.46 -18.32
CA LEU A 283 -6.22 13.87 -18.11
C LEU A 283 -6.36 12.44 -17.57
N PRO A 284 -5.86 11.41 -18.28
CA PRO A 284 -5.72 10.07 -17.73
C PRO A 284 -4.57 10.01 -16.69
N ALA A 285 -4.46 8.91 -15.94
CA ALA A 285 -3.20 8.56 -15.33
C ALA A 285 -2.14 8.40 -16.45
N TRP A 286 -0.88 8.69 -16.16
CA TRP A 286 0.13 8.74 -17.21
C TRP A 286 1.49 8.20 -16.77
N ALA A 287 2.29 7.77 -17.73
CA ALA A 287 3.67 7.37 -17.53
C ALA A 287 4.54 7.81 -18.70
N ASP A 288 5.65 8.49 -18.39
CA ASP A 288 6.69 8.93 -19.30
C ASP A 288 7.86 7.94 -19.24
N PHE A 289 8.10 7.24 -20.35
CA PHE A 289 9.18 6.28 -20.53
C PHE A 289 10.36 6.83 -21.31
N ASN A 290 10.43 8.13 -21.47
CA ASN A 290 11.55 8.75 -22.15
C ASN A 290 12.79 8.81 -21.26
N ASN A 291 13.97 8.78 -21.87
CA ASN A 291 15.27 8.93 -21.19
C ASN A 291 15.65 7.82 -20.19
N GLY A 292 15.16 6.59 -20.39
CA GLY A 292 15.53 5.43 -19.57
C GLY A 292 15.09 5.51 -18.11
N ARG A 293 14.18 6.44 -17.79
CA ARG A 293 13.57 6.58 -16.45
C ARG A 293 12.07 6.63 -16.60
N ILE A 294 11.38 6.02 -15.65
CA ILE A 294 9.92 6.13 -15.58
C ILE A 294 9.56 7.27 -14.65
N ILE A 295 8.82 8.24 -15.18
CA ILE A 295 8.15 9.26 -14.40
C ILE A 295 6.67 9.05 -14.62
N TYR A 296 5.91 8.97 -13.56
CA TYR A 296 4.48 8.73 -13.68
C TYR A 296 3.67 9.71 -12.83
N GLY A 297 2.42 9.81 -13.17
CA GLY A 297 1.53 10.62 -12.37
C GLY A 297 0.06 10.26 -12.56
N LEU A 298 -0.75 10.96 -11.81
CA LEU A 298 -2.19 10.84 -11.86
C LEU A 298 -2.81 12.23 -11.96
N PRO A 299 -3.97 12.34 -12.63
CA PRO A 299 -4.74 13.57 -12.62
C PRO A 299 -5.15 13.94 -11.20
N ASP A 300 -5.66 15.13 -11.02
CA ASP A 300 -6.29 15.54 -9.77
C ASP A 300 -7.54 14.68 -9.53
N LEU A 301 -7.40 13.71 -8.63
CA LEU A 301 -8.48 12.84 -8.20
C LEU A 301 -9.02 13.34 -6.86
N GLU A 302 -10.30 13.60 -6.82
CA GLU A 302 -11.01 14.01 -5.59
C GLU A 302 -10.42 15.25 -4.91
N GLY A 303 -9.75 16.15 -5.65
CA GLY A 303 -9.13 17.35 -5.10
C GLY A 303 -7.77 17.13 -4.42
N ALA A 304 -7.16 15.95 -4.60
CA ALA A 304 -5.86 15.66 -4.02
C ALA A 304 -4.68 16.35 -4.74
N GLY A 305 -4.96 16.97 -5.89
CA GLY A 305 -3.98 17.62 -6.75
C GLY A 305 -3.34 16.70 -7.80
N PHE A 306 -2.72 17.32 -8.79
CA PHE A 306 -1.95 16.64 -9.82
C PHE A 306 -0.73 15.95 -9.22
N LYS A 307 -0.69 14.63 -9.30
CA LYS A 307 0.37 13.81 -8.70
C LYS A 307 1.48 13.50 -9.68
N ILE A 308 2.72 13.54 -9.17
CA ILE A 308 3.92 13.07 -9.89
C ILE A 308 4.81 12.26 -8.96
N ALA A 309 5.48 11.25 -9.51
CA ALA A 309 6.52 10.48 -8.85
C ALA A 309 7.58 9.97 -9.85
N PHE A 310 8.78 9.77 -9.34
CA PHE A 310 9.89 9.14 -10.08
C PHE A 310 9.92 7.67 -9.69
N ASP A 311 9.77 6.77 -10.65
CA ASP A 311 9.82 5.33 -10.42
C ASP A 311 11.27 4.83 -10.50
N SER A 312 12.08 5.30 -9.55
CA SER A 312 13.47 4.89 -9.35
C SER A 312 13.65 4.43 -7.91
N HIS A 313 14.55 3.48 -7.70
CA HIS A 313 14.87 3.08 -6.33
C HIS A 313 15.65 4.20 -5.64
N GLY A 314 15.06 4.72 -4.57
CA GLY A 314 15.71 5.65 -3.67
C GLY A 314 16.73 4.95 -2.74
N PRO A 315 17.26 5.66 -1.75
CA PRO A 315 18.18 5.05 -0.78
C PRO A 315 17.51 3.92 0.00
N VAL A 316 18.33 2.94 0.40
CA VAL A 316 17.91 1.89 1.33
C VAL A 316 17.56 2.52 2.68
N ILE A 317 16.47 2.05 3.30
CA ILE A 317 15.97 2.60 4.56
C ILE A 317 15.57 1.51 5.54
N ASP A 318 15.57 1.89 6.80
CA ASP A 318 14.84 1.22 7.85
C ASP A 318 13.41 1.79 7.87
N PRO A 319 12.36 0.96 7.70
CA PRO A 319 10.98 1.41 7.62
C PRO A 319 10.46 2.06 8.91
N ASP A 320 11.10 1.79 10.06
CA ASP A 320 10.70 2.37 11.35
C ASP A 320 11.30 3.75 11.60
N THR A 321 12.53 3.99 11.18
CA THR A 321 13.30 5.19 11.53
C THR A 321 13.50 6.17 10.37
N MET A 322 13.12 5.82 9.13
CA MET A 322 13.37 6.69 7.97
C MET A 322 12.73 8.07 8.11
N GLU A 323 13.45 9.08 7.62
CA GLU A 323 12.94 10.45 7.44
C GLU A 323 11.72 10.46 6.51
N ARG A 324 10.62 11.15 6.94
CA ARG A 324 9.36 11.19 6.18
C ARG A 324 9.04 12.56 5.60
N ASP A 325 9.97 13.49 5.65
CA ASP A 325 9.86 14.77 4.98
C ASP A 325 10.38 14.72 3.54
N LEU A 326 9.75 15.44 2.64
CA LEU A 326 10.20 15.56 1.25
C LEU A 326 11.56 16.24 1.20
N THR A 327 12.44 15.74 0.33
CA THR A 327 13.73 16.40 0.13
C THR A 327 13.62 17.65 -0.74
N PRO A 328 14.37 18.74 -0.43
CA PRO A 328 14.41 19.92 -1.30
C PRO A 328 14.84 19.60 -2.73
N ALA A 329 15.78 18.65 -2.90
CA ALA A 329 16.24 18.20 -4.22
C ALA A 329 15.12 17.47 -4.99
N GLY A 330 14.34 16.61 -4.33
CA GLY A 330 13.21 15.92 -4.92
C GLY A 330 12.10 16.90 -5.35
N ILE A 331 11.77 17.87 -4.50
CA ILE A 331 10.81 18.93 -4.84
C ILE A 331 11.29 19.73 -6.07
N ALA A 332 12.57 20.11 -6.10
CA ALA A 332 13.13 20.86 -7.23
C ALA A 332 13.08 20.04 -8.53
N ALA A 333 13.42 18.75 -8.48
CA ALA A 333 13.34 17.86 -9.63
C ALA A 333 11.90 17.69 -10.14
N ALA A 334 10.93 17.51 -9.23
CA ALA A 334 9.52 17.43 -9.58
C ALA A 334 9.02 18.70 -10.25
N ARG A 335 9.34 19.87 -9.70
CA ARG A 335 8.98 21.18 -10.30
C ARG A 335 9.59 21.36 -11.70
N ALA A 336 10.86 21.04 -11.86
CA ALA A 336 11.54 21.14 -13.15
C ALA A 336 10.90 20.24 -14.21
N TYR A 337 10.52 19.02 -13.84
CA TYR A 337 9.82 18.11 -14.74
C TYR A 337 8.42 18.65 -15.09
N VAL A 338 7.64 19.07 -14.09
CA VAL A 338 6.29 19.61 -14.29
C VAL A 338 6.32 20.84 -15.18
N ALA A 339 7.22 21.80 -14.92
CA ALA A 339 7.35 23.01 -15.75
C ALA A 339 7.65 22.70 -17.23
N ARG A 340 8.45 21.66 -17.49
CA ARG A 340 8.82 21.23 -18.84
C ARG A 340 7.71 20.45 -19.54
N ARG A 341 7.06 19.52 -18.85
CA ARG A 341 6.13 18.55 -19.46
C ARG A 341 4.67 19.00 -19.38
N PHE A 342 4.32 19.78 -18.36
CA PHE A 342 2.98 20.30 -18.10
C PHE A 342 3.04 21.82 -17.92
N PRO A 343 3.27 22.62 -18.98
CA PRO A 343 3.52 24.05 -18.88
C PRO A 343 2.44 24.85 -18.12
N GLY A 344 1.19 24.40 -18.18
CA GLY A 344 0.08 24.99 -17.42
C GLY A 344 0.22 24.85 -15.89
N LEU A 345 1.09 23.96 -15.42
CA LEU A 345 1.41 23.77 -13.99
C LEU A 345 2.79 24.30 -13.60
N ALA A 346 3.49 25.02 -14.46
CA ALA A 346 4.86 25.49 -14.20
C ALA A 346 5.00 26.27 -12.87
N ASN A 347 3.98 27.08 -12.56
CA ASN A 347 3.92 27.89 -11.34
C ASN A 347 2.94 27.33 -10.30
N ALA A 348 2.47 26.10 -10.47
CA ALA A 348 1.53 25.49 -9.55
C ALA A 348 2.14 25.30 -8.14
N PRO A 349 1.41 25.62 -7.07
CA PRO A 349 1.89 25.39 -5.73
C PRO A 349 2.03 23.88 -5.46
N LEU A 350 3.08 23.50 -4.72
CA LEU A 350 3.15 22.19 -4.10
C LEU A 350 2.15 22.20 -2.92
N ILE A 351 1.05 21.48 -3.05
CA ILE A 351 -0.02 21.45 -2.05
C ILE A 351 0.09 20.25 -1.10
N GLY A 352 0.94 19.28 -1.44
CA GLY A 352 1.17 18.11 -0.62
C GLY A 352 2.26 17.22 -1.19
N GLY A 353 2.55 16.18 -0.44
CA GLY A 353 3.48 15.13 -0.85
C GLY A 353 3.66 14.11 0.25
N ARG A 354 4.29 13.01 -0.10
CA ARG A 354 4.49 11.92 0.83
C ARG A 354 5.80 11.21 0.56
N VAL A 355 6.44 10.80 1.64
CA VAL A 355 7.50 9.79 1.59
C VAL A 355 6.87 8.42 1.75
N CYS A 356 7.00 7.62 0.71
CA CYS A 356 6.60 6.22 0.64
C CYS A 356 7.82 5.32 0.74
N GLN A 357 7.59 4.01 0.67
CA GLN A 357 8.64 3.00 0.64
C GLN A 357 8.26 1.89 -0.34
N TYR A 358 9.25 1.40 -1.08
CA TYR A 358 9.15 0.18 -1.84
C TYR A 358 9.79 -0.97 -1.09
N GLU A 359 9.27 -2.16 -1.26
CA GLU A 359 9.83 -3.42 -0.83
C GLU A 359 10.33 -4.14 -2.08
N ASN A 360 11.63 -4.00 -2.37
CA ASN A 360 12.21 -4.44 -3.64
C ASN A 360 12.83 -5.83 -3.49
N SER A 361 12.44 -6.75 -4.35
CA SER A 361 13.16 -8.01 -4.56
C SER A 361 14.27 -7.82 -5.60
N SER A 362 15.22 -8.78 -5.68
CA SER A 362 16.35 -8.74 -6.60
C SER A 362 15.96 -8.70 -8.09
N SER A 363 14.88 -9.39 -8.45
CA SER A 363 14.36 -9.43 -9.83
C SER A 363 13.21 -8.44 -10.07
N GLY A 364 12.66 -7.86 -8.99
CA GLY A 364 11.40 -7.13 -8.99
C GLY A 364 10.16 -8.02 -8.96
N ASP A 365 10.31 -9.34 -8.99
CA ASP A 365 9.21 -10.28 -8.87
C ASP A 365 8.76 -10.42 -7.42
N TYR A 366 7.48 -10.69 -7.22
CA TYR A 366 6.93 -10.94 -5.90
C TYR A 366 7.54 -12.18 -5.26
N LEU A 367 7.52 -12.23 -3.95
CA LEU A 367 7.74 -13.45 -3.17
C LEU A 367 6.37 -13.98 -2.74
N ILE A 368 6.04 -15.20 -3.14
CA ILE A 368 4.85 -15.94 -2.70
C ILE A 368 5.29 -17.37 -2.51
N ASP A 369 5.88 -17.68 -1.35
CA ASP A 369 6.45 -18.99 -1.08
C ASP A 369 6.45 -19.29 0.41
N ARG A 370 6.77 -20.52 0.76
CA ARG A 370 6.92 -20.97 2.13
C ARG A 370 8.26 -20.54 2.71
N LEU A 371 8.25 -20.28 4.01
CA LEU A 371 9.49 -20.09 4.74
C LEU A 371 10.32 -21.39 4.65
N PRO A 372 11.60 -21.35 4.24
CA PRO A 372 12.43 -22.55 4.13
C PRO A 372 12.44 -23.39 5.40
N GLY A 373 12.07 -24.67 5.27
CA GLY A 373 11.95 -25.60 6.39
C GLY A 373 10.58 -25.58 7.12
N GLU A 374 9.63 -24.71 6.70
CA GLU A 374 8.31 -24.57 7.31
C GLU A 374 7.20 -24.65 6.25
N GLU A 375 6.46 -25.75 6.22
CA GLU A 375 5.41 -25.97 5.20
C GLU A 375 4.17 -25.06 5.38
N ARG A 376 3.96 -24.52 6.58
CA ARG A 376 2.74 -23.81 6.97
C ARG A 376 2.97 -22.33 7.28
N VAL A 377 4.17 -21.83 7.02
CA VAL A 377 4.52 -20.40 7.15
C VAL A 377 4.80 -19.85 5.78
N TRP A 378 4.01 -18.86 5.37
CA TRP A 378 4.09 -18.22 4.06
C TRP A 378 4.70 -16.84 4.16
N LEU A 379 5.60 -16.52 3.25
CA LEU A 379 6.17 -15.19 3.06
C LEU A 379 5.59 -14.60 1.78
N VAL A 380 4.95 -13.44 1.92
CA VAL A 380 4.27 -12.76 0.80
C VAL A 380 4.71 -11.30 0.77
N GLY A 381 5.46 -10.94 -0.25
CA GLY A 381 6.07 -9.60 -0.32
C GLY A 381 6.78 -9.33 -1.64
N GLY A 382 7.76 -8.44 -1.62
CA GLY A 382 8.55 -8.08 -2.81
C GLY A 382 7.74 -7.30 -3.85
N GLY A 383 6.82 -6.45 -3.42
CA GLY A 383 5.90 -5.70 -4.30
C GLY A 383 6.58 -4.77 -5.29
N SER A 384 7.86 -4.42 -5.07
CA SER A 384 8.81 -3.77 -5.99
C SER A 384 8.24 -2.57 -6.76
N GLY A 385 7.38 -1.76 -6.10
CA GLY A 385 6.75 -0.56 -6.67
C GLY A 385 5.51 -0.82 -7.53
N HIS A 386 5.23 -2.05 -7.94
CA HIS A 386 4.11 -2.37 -8.85
C HIS A 386 3.07 -3.37 -8.29
N GLY A 387 3.19 -3.76 -7.01
CA GLY A 387 2.36 -4.82 -6.41
C GLY A 387 0.91 -4.43 -6.13
N PHE A 388 0.60 -3.17 -5.84
CA PHE A 388 -0.69 -2.76 -5.28
C PHE A 388 -1.88 -3.27 -6.11
N LYS A 389 -1.90 -2.98 -7.41
CA LYS A 389 -2.98 -3.36 -8.31
C LYS A 389 -3.20 -4.87 -8.43
N ASN A 390 -2.13 -5.66 -8.20
CA ASN A 390 -2.13 -7.11 -8.28
C ASN A 390 -2.52 -7.80 -6.95
N GLY A 391 -2.93 -7.03 -5.93
CA GLY A 391 -3.38 -7.56 -4.65
C GLY A 391 -4.38 -8.72 -4.76
N PRO A 392 -5.47 -8.58 -5.55
CA PRO A 392 -6.42 -9.66 -5.78
C PRO A 392 -5.78 -10.95 -6.30
N ALA A 393 -4.95 -10.85 -7.34
CA ALA A 393 -4.29 -12.00 -7.96
C ALA A 393 -3.24 -12.64 -7.02
N VAL A 394 -2.54 -11.86 -6.19
CA VAL A 394 -1.63 -12.37 -5.16
C VAL A 394 -2.41 -13.12 -4.09
N GLY A 395 -3.44 -12.49 -3.51
CA GLY A 395 -4.25 -13.10 -2.45
C GLY A 395 -4.91 -14.41 -2.90
N LYS A 396 -5.41 -14.46 -4.15
CA LYS A 396 -5.98 -15.67 -4.74
C LYS A 396 -4.96 -16.81 -4.83
N ARG A 397 -3.71 -16.51 -5.24
CA ARG A 397 -2.64 -17.50 -5.30
C ARG A 397 -2.28 -18.05 -3.93
N VAL A 398 -2.11 -17.18 -2.94
CA VAL A 398 -1.84 -17.60 -1.56
C VAL A 398 -2.95 -18.49 -1.01
N ALA A 399 -4.21 -18.09 -1.19
CA ALA A 399 -5.36 -18.87 -0.75
C ALA A 399 -5.43 -20.26 -1.46
N ALA A 400 -5.13 -20.30 -2.76
CA ALA A 400 -5.08 -21.55 -3.52
C ALA A 400 -3.99 -22.50 -3.01
N HIS A 401 -2.79 -22.01 -2.73
CA HIS A 401 -1.70 -22.81 -2.16
C HIS A 401 -1.99 -23.32 -0.75
N ILE A 402 -2.68 -22.54 0.07
CA ILE A 402 -3.11 -22.97 1.41
C ILE A 402 -4.17 -24.06 1.31
N ALA A 403 -5.09 -23.96 0.34
CA ALA A 403 -6.12 -24.97 0.10
C ALA A 403 -5.56 -26.24 -0.51
N ASN A 404 -4.53 -26.16 -1.34
CA ASN A 404 -3.89 -27.27 -2.01
C ASN A 404 -2.36 -27.14 -2.01
N ALA A 405 -1.73 -27.82 -1.06
CA ALA A 405 -0.27 -27.80 -0.88
C ALA A 405 0.53 -28.39 -2.07
N SER A 406 -0.12 -29.16 -2.97
CA SER A 406 0.52 -29.75 -4.14
C SER A 406 0.60 -28.83 -5.36
N LEU A 407 -0.04 -27.65 -5.30
CA LEU A 407 0.08 -26.68 -6.37
C LEU A 407 1.54 -26.19 -6.50
N ALA A 408 2.04 -26.21 -7.72
CA ALA A 408 3.37 -25.68 -8.03
C ALA A 408 3.39 -24.16 -7.82
N ILE A 409 4.39 -23.69 -7.10
CA ILE A 409 4.66 -22.27 -6.98
C ILE A 409 5.21 -21.75 -8.31
N GLU A 410 4.74 -20.59 -8.76
CA GLU A 410 5.32 -19.91 -9.91
C GLU A 410 6.82 -19.70 -9.67
N PRO A 411 7.71 -20.23 -10.54
CA PRO A 411 9.16 -20.19 -10.27
C PRO A 411 9.69 -18.80 -9.98
N ARG A 412 9.16 -17.77 -10.64
CA ARG A 412 9.54 -16.36 -10.41
C ARG A 412 9.14 -15.85 -9.03
N PHE A 413 8.12 -16.43 -8.41
CA PHE A 413 7.65 -16.05 -7.07
C PHE A 413 8.27 -16.87 -5.97
N SER A 414 9.05 -17.89 -6.32
CA SER A 414 9.67 -18.79 -5.36
C SER A 414 10.78 -18.09 -4.55
N PHE A 415 11.02 -18.60 -3.37
CA PHE A 415 12.15 -18.17 -2.53
C PHE A 415 13.50 -18.41 -3.22
N ALA A 416 13.61 -19.52 -3.94
CA ALA A 416 14.81 -19.91 -4.66
C ALA A 416 15.21 -18.93 -5.78
N SER A 417 14.24 -18.22 -6.38
CA SER A 417 14.49 -17.23 -7.42
C SER A 417 15.05 -15.91 -6.89
N LYS A 418 15.06 -15.69 -5.57
CA LYS A 418 15.49 -14.43 -4.96
C LYS A 418 16.98 -14.46 -4.69
N GLY A 419 17.75 -13.70 -5.50
CA GLY A 419 19.17 -13.45 -5.31
C GLY A 419 19.43 -12.20 -4.45
N THR A 420 20.67 -11.71 -4.49
CA THR A 420 21.05 -10.41 -3.90
C THR A 420 20.38 -9.27 -4.65
N VAL A 421 19.83 -8.29 -3.91
CA VAL A 421 19.22 -7.11 -4.53
C VAL A 421 20.28 -6.29 -5.25
N ALA A 422 20.15 -6.17 -6.56
CA ALA A 422 20.90 -5.24 -7.39
C ALA A 422 20.09 -3.96 -7.60
N ALA A 423 20.75 -2.86 -7.94
CA ALA A 423 20.06 -1.67 -8.42
C ALA A 423 19.26 -2.05 -9.68
N ARG A 424 17.94 -1.96 -9.61
CA ARG A 424 17.04 -2.34 -10.70
C ARG A 424 16.62 -1.11 -11.49
N ALA A 425 16.67 -1.23 -12.83
CA ALA A 425 15.82 -0.43 -13.69
C ALA A 425 14.39 -1.01 -13.59
N VAL A 426 13.43 -0.22 -13.16
CA VAL A 426 12.03 -0.63 -13.04
C VAL A 426 11.40 -0.58 -14.44
N PHE A 427 10.68 -1.61 -14.84
CA PHE A 427 9.95 -1.68 -16.10
C PHE A 427 8.47 -1.92 -15.86
#